data_0f6a2204ea3320215fc457ba79a85b8b
#
_entry.id   0f6a2204ea3320215fc457ba79a85b8b
#
_cell.length_a   1.000
_cell.length_b   1.000
_cell.length_c   1.000
_cell.angle_alpha   90.00
_cell.angle_beta   90.00
_cell.angle_gamma   90.00
#
_symmetry.space_group_name_H-M   'P 1'
#
loop_
_entity.id
_entity.type
_entity.pdbx_description
1 polymer ?
#
loop_
_entity_poly.entity_id
_entity_poly.type
_entity_poly.pdbx_seq_one_letter_code
_entity_poly.pdbx_strand_id
1 'polypeptide(L)'
;MKFSYIEEIKERAQELAEVVRTRSDGNAILLPVTKGFGVREVQAMLEVGLTKIGESYAQEILEKTEMITDDRIAWHMIGRVQRNKVQKLSETVDLWHSVDRKELITEIAKHKKNSEILIQVDMNDRSQQGGCSPENVPDLIEFASDKGLNVKGLMTIGVDRDINATRNIFAEMAKLSEKMGLKEISMGMSNDFEIAIDYGLYLIHI
;
A
#
# COMPACT_ATOMS: atom_id res chain seq x y z
N MET A 1 -23.94 -26.96 4.76
CA MET A 1 -23.75 -25.98 5.85
C MET A 1 -23.48 -24.64 5.19
N LYS A 2 -24.21 -23.56 5.51
CA LYS A 2 -23.81 -22.22 5.07
C LYS A 2 -22.65 -21.81 5.95
N PHE A 3 -21.48 -21.57 5.36
CA PHE A 3 -20.37 -20.95 6.06
C PHE A 3 -20.83 -19.61 6.66
N SER A 4 -20.25 -19.24 7.80
CA SER A 4 -20.49 -17.87 8.30
C SER A 4 -19.78 -16.88 7.36
N TYR A 5 -20.27 -15.69 7.26
CA TYR A 5 -19.65 -14.61 6.47
C TYR A 5 -18.12 -14.47 6.73
N ILE A 6 -17.70 -14.61 7.98
CA ILE A 6 -16.28 -14.54 8.35
C ILE A 6 -15.48 -15.73 7.79
N GLU A 7 -16.05 -16.94 7.82
CA GLU A 7 -15.36 -18.12 7.25
C GLU A 7 -15.22 -17.99 5.72
N GLU A 8 -16.23 -17.47 5.04
CA GLU A 8 -16.15 -17.18 3.59
C GLU A 8 -15.04 -16.17 3.27
N ILE A 9 -14.88 -15.11 4.10
CA ILE A 9 -13.81 -14.13 3.95
C ILE A 9 -12.43 -14.77 4.15
N LYS A 10 -12.25 -15.60 5.19
CA LYS A 10 -10.98 -16.30 5.45
C LYS A 10 -10.59 -17.21 4.29
N GLU A 11 -11.52 -18.05 3.84
CA GLU A 11 -11.28 -18.97 2.73
C GLU A 11 -10.84 -18.21 1.47
N ARG A 12 -11.57 -17.15 1.11
CA ARG A 12 -11.24 -16.31 -0.03
C ARG A 12 -9.87 -15.61 0.10
N ALA A 13 -9.55 -15.12 1.29
CA ALA A 13 -8.27 -14.46 1.54
C ALA A 13 -7.10 -15.44 1.42
N GLN A 14 -7.25 -16.68 1.91
CA GLN A 14 -6.26 -17.75 1.77
C GLN A 14 -6.06 -18.16 0.30
N GLU A 15 -7.16 -18.35 -0.44
CA GLU A 15 -7.10 -18.67 -1.86
C GLU A 15 -6.36 -17.59 -2.65
N LEU A 16 -6.70 -16.32 -2.43
CA LEU A 16 -6.04 -15.20 -3.10
C LEU A 16 -4.56 -15.08 -2.73
N ALA A 17 -4.22 -15.25 -1.44
CA ALA A 17 -2.83 -15.24 -1.00
C ALA A 17 -2.00 -16.34 -1.67
N GLU A 18 -2.58 -17.53 -1.82
CA GLU A 18 -1.92 -18.64 -2.50
C GLU A 18 -1.77 -18.41 -4.00
N VAL A 19 -2.79 -17.83 -4.67
CA VAL A 19 -2.70 -17.41 -6.08
C VAL A 19 -1.58 -16.40 -6.28
N VAL A 20 -1.55 -15.36 -5.45
CA VAL A 20 -0.51 -14.32 -5.49
C VAL A 20 0.87 -14.93 -5.29
N ARG A 21 1.05 -15.75 -4.26
CA ARG A 21 2.32 -16.40 -3.94
C ARG A 21 2.81 -17.28 -5.09
N THR A 22 1.93 -18.10 -5.65
CA THR A 22 2.29 -19.06 -6.71
C THR A 22 2.61 -18.33 -8.02
N ARG A 23 1.80 -17.35 -8.43
CA ARG A 23 2.01 -16.63 -9.70
C ARG A 23 3.20 -15.68 -9.68
N SER A 24 3.61 -15.22 -8.51
CA SER A 24 4.78 -14.32 -8.34
C SER A 24 6.05 -15.06 -7.92
N ASP A 25 6.06 -16.39 -7.91
CA ASP A 25 7.19 -17.18 -7.37
C ASP A 25 7.58 -16.75 -5.95
N GLY A 26 6.59 -16.36 -5.13
CA GLY A 26 6.79 -15.89 -3.77
C GLY A 26 7.31 -14.45 -3.62
N ASN A 27 7.44 -13.71 -4.71
CA ASN A 27 7.98 -12.35 -4.68
C ASN A 27 6.94 -11.27 -4.31
N ALA A 28 5.65 -11.57 -4.44
CA ALA A 28 4.57 -10.64 -4.10
C ALA A 28 3.81 -11.05 -2.85
N ILE A 29 3.30 -10.07 -2.13
CA ILE A 29 2.52 -10.22 -0.91
C ILE A 29 1.12 -9.64 -1.13
N LEU A 30 0.10 -10.39 -0.74
CA LEU A 30 -1.26 -9.90 -0.64
C LEU A 30 -1.37 -8.94 0.55
N LEU A 31 -1.86 -7.73 0.31
CA LEU A 31 -2.19 -6.74 1.33
C LEU A 31 -3.73 -6.63 1.43
N PRO A 32 -4.38 -7.29 2.39
CA PRO A 32 -5.80 -7.12 2.62
C PRO A 32 -6.15 -5.68 2.94
N VAL A 33 -7.12 -5.12 2.23
CA VAL A 33 -7.60 -3.75 2.45
C VAL A 33 -8.92 -3.80 3.20
N THR A 34 -8.91 -3.34 4.45
CA THR A 34 -10.06 -3.45 5.35
C THR A 34 -10.85 -2.14 5.51
N LYS A 35 -10.70 -1.20 4.56
CA LYS A 35 -11.50 0.03 4.53
C LYS A 35 -13.00 -0.27 4.49
N GLY A 36 -13.76 0.37 5.37
CA GLY A 36 -15.21 0.17 5.49
C GLY A 36 -15.61 -1.14 6.18
N PHE A 37 -14.66 -1.97 6.59
CA PHE A 37 -14.89 -3.16 7.39
C PHE A 37 -14.53 -2.91 8.87
N GLY A 38 -14.96 -3.81 9.74
CA GLY A 38 -14.73 -3.70 11.17
C GLY A 38 -13.50 -4.48 11.66
N VAL A 39 -13.39 -4.55 12.98
CA VAL A 39 -12.35 -5.28 13.70
C VAL A 39 -12.39 -6.79 13.43
N ARG A 40 -13.60 -7.35 13.22
CA ARG A 40 -13.78 -8.79 12.99
C ARG A 40 -13.13 -9.27 11.71
N GLU A 41 -13.16 -8.46 10.66
CA GLU A 41 -12.54 -8.76 9.37
C GLU A 41 -11.00 -8.66 9.49
N VAL A 42 -10.48 -7.69 10.23
CA VAL A 42 -9.02 -7.63 10.54
C VAL A 42 -8.58 -8.88 11.32
N GLN A 43 -9.34 -9.28 12.35
CA GLN A 43 -9.04 -10.51 13.10
C GLN A 43 -9.07 -11.76 12.21
N ALA A 44 -10.03 -11.83 11.28
CA ALA A 44 -10.09 -12.92 10.30
C ALA A 44 -8.83 -12.99 9.44
N MET A 45 -8.26 -11.85 9.03
CA MET A 45 -6.98 -11.81 8.28
C MET A 45 -5.82 -12.34 9.13
N LEU A 46 -5.75 -11.96 10.41
CA LEU A 46 -4.71 -12.45 11.32
C LEU A 46 -4.79 -13.96 11.54
N GLU A 47 -6.00 -14.51 11.65
CA GLU A 47 -6.22 -15.93 11.83
C GLU A 47 -5.73 -16.78 10.65
N VAL A 48 -5.75 -16.20 9.44
CA VAL A 48 -5.22 -16.85 8.23
C VAL A 48 -3.76 -16.46 7.91
N GLY A 49 -3.08 -15.77 8.83
CA GLY A 49 -1.66 -15.43 8.73
C GLY A 49 -1.36 -14.17 7.92
N LEU A 50 -2.36 -13.38 7.53
CA LEU A 50 -2.20 -12.12 6.82
C LEU A 50 -2.10 -10.98 7.84
N THR A 51 -0.88 -10.60 8.18
CA THR A 51 -0.59 -9.63 9.26
C THR A 51 -0.38 -8.20 8.78
N LYS A 52 -0.16 -7.98 7.48
CA LYS A 52 -0.09 -6.64 6.88
C LYS A 52 -1.49 -6.22 6.48
N ILE A 53 -1.96 -5.09 7.01
CA ILE A 53 -3.34 -4.61 6.80
C ILE A 53 -3.32 -3.22 6.19
N GLY A 54 -3.97 -3.07 5.03
CA GLY A 54 -4.10 -1.82 4.30
C GLY A 54 -5.34 -1.04 4.69
N GLU A 55 -5.17 0.26 4.98
CA GLU A 55 -6.26 1.18 5.27
C GLU A 55 -6.20 2.45 4.44
N SER A 56 -7.38 2.90 3.98
CA SER A 56 -7.47 4.13 3.18
C SER A 56 -7.77 5.37 4.02
N TYR A 57 -8.31 5.19 5.21
CA TYR A 57 -8.76 6.30 6.06
C TYR A 57 -8.03 6.31 7.39
N ALA A 58 -7.41 7.44 7.71
CA ALA A 58 -6.69 7.65 8.96
C ALA A 58 -7.54 7.34 10.21
N GLN A 59 -8.83 7.69 10.15
CA GLN A 59 -9.75 7.48 11.25
C GLN A 59 -9.99 5.99 11.52
N GLU A 60 -10.08 5.18 10.47
CA GLU A 60 -10.29 3.72 10.61
C GLU A 60 -9.08 3.03 11.26
N ILE A 61 -7.85 3.43 10.92
CA ILE A 61 -6.66 2.92 11.63
C ILE A 61 -6.76 3.22 13.12
N LEU A 62 -7.04 4.48 13.49
CA LEU A 62 -7.11 4.90 14.88
C LEU A 62 -8.17 4.12 15.67
N GLU A 63 -9.38 3.98 15.11
CA GLU A 63 -10.47 3.24 15.74
C GLU A 63 -10.16 1.75 15.89
N LYS A 64 -9.58 1.13 14.86
CA LYS A 64 -9.24 -0.30 14.88
C LYS A 64 -8.12 -0.60 15.86
N THR A 65 -7.11 0.26 15.97
CA THR A 65 -5.99 0.08 16.90
C THR A 65 -6.38 0.26 18.37
N GLU A 66 -7.44 1.00 18.65
CA GLU A 66 -8.02 1.06 20.00
C GLU A 66 -8.68 -0.27 20.43
N MET A 67 -9.15 -1.06 19.45
CA MET A 67 -9.90 -2.31 19.69
C MET A 67 -9.06 -3.58 19.50
N ILE A 68 -7.97 -3.51 18.76
CA ILE A 68 -7.09 -4.65 18.49
C ILE A 68 -5.70 -4.32 19.03
N THR A 69 -5.22 -5.14 19.98
CA THR A 69 -3.90 -5.01 20.59
C THR A 69 -2.94 -6.11 20.15
N ASP A 70 -3.13 -6.66 18.94
CA ASP A 70 -2.27 -7.70 18.39
C ASP A 70 -1.03 -7.06 17.75
N ASP A 71 0.15 -7.30 18.32
CA ASP A 71 1.43 -6.74 17.90
C ASP A 71 1.99 -7.30 16.60
N ARG A 72 1.34 -8.34 16.06
CA ARG A 72 1.69 -8.88 14.73
C ARG A 72 1.22 -8.02 13.58
N ILE A 73 0.26 -7.10 13.82
CA ILE A 73 -0.30 -6.27 12.75
C ILE A 73 0.72 -5.23 12.32
N ALA A 74 1.01 -5.20 11.01
CA ALA A 74 1.68 -4.10 10.36
C ALA A 74 0.65 -3.26 9.60
N TRP A 75 0.43 -2.02 10.07
CA TRP A 75 -0.54 -1.11 9.48
C TRP A 75 0.04 -0.35 8.29
N HIS A 76 -0.57 -0.50 7.13
CA HIS A 76 -0.21 0.18 5.90
C HIS A 76 -1.23 1.28 5.58
N MET A 77 -0.80 2.54 5.59
CA MET A 77 -1.63 3.66 5.19
C MET A 77 -1.57 3.82 3.67
N ILE A 78 -2.59 3.35 2.96
CA ILE A 78 -2.61 3.34 1.49
C ILE A 78 -3.37 4.52 0.88
N GLY A 79 -4.24 5.19 1.64
CA GLY A 79 -4.98 6.36 1.16
C GLY A 79 -4.25 7.68 1.37
N ARG A 80 -4.78 8.75 0.78
CA ARG A 80 -4.21 10.09 0.93
C ARG A 80 -4.31 10.57 2.38
N VAL A 81 -3.20 11.07 2.91
CA VAL A 81 -3.12 11.55 4.28
C VAL A 81 -3.12 13.07 4.34
N GLN A 82 -4.00 13.61 5.20
CA GLN A 82 -3.95 15.02 5.61
C GLN A 82 -2.83 15.20 6.64
N ARG A 83 -2.01 16.25 6.51
CA ARG A 83 -0.87 16.51 7.42
C ARG A 83 -1.24 16.49 8.90
N ASN A 84 -2.40 17.08 9.26
CA ASN A 84 -2.87 17.12 10.65
C ASN A 84 -3.23 15.75 11.24
N LYS A 85 -3.28 14.68 10.44
CA LYS A 85 -3.51 13.30 10.90
C LYS A 85 -2.20 12.55 11.14
N VAL A 86 -1.10 12.98 10.56
CA VAL A 86 0.20 12.29 10.61
C VAL A 86 0.64 12.06 12.06
N GLN A 87 0.55 13.09 12.90
CA GLN A 87 0.96 12.99 14.31
C GLN A 87 0.29 11.82 15.05
N LYS A 88 -1.02 11.63 14.83
CA LYS A 88 -1.78 10.57 15.50
C LYS A 88 -1.48 9.18 14.97
N LEU A 89 -1.04 9.11 13.73
CA LEU A 89 -0.76 7.85 13.02
C LEU A 89 0.70 7.42 13.10
N SER A 90 1.61 8.34 13.46
CA SER A 90 3.05 8.11 13.31
C SER A 90 3.59 6.92 14.08
N GLU A 91 3.03 6.62 15.26
CA GLU A 91 3.45 5.47 16.06
C GLU A 91 2.80 4.15 15.59
N THR A 92 1.71 4.23 14.86
CA THR A 92 0.89 3.08 14.46
C THR A 92 1.21 2.60 13.05
N VAL A 93 1.46 3.54 12.12
CA VAL A 93 1.68 3.20 10.71
C VAL A 93 3.10 2.70 10.51
N ASP A 94 3.22 1.50 9.94
CA ASP A 94 4.49 0.88 9.58
C ASP A 94 4.96 1.30 8.20
N LEU A 95 4.03 1.38 7.21
CA LEU A 95 4.35 1.80 5.86
C LEU A 95 3.33 2.80 5.30
N TRP A 96 3.83 3.95 4.83
CA TRP A 96 3.03 5.00 4.18
C TRP A 96 3.12 4.86 2.66
N HIS A 97 2.03 4.51 1.97
CA HIS A 97 2.06 4.27 0.53
C HIS A 97 1.83 5.51 -0.33
N SER A 98 1.11 6.51 0.19
CA SER A 98 0.62 7.65 -0.61
C SER A 98 1.41 8.93 -0.36
N VAL A 99 2.74 8.84 -0.36
CA VAL A 99 3.61 9.99 -0.14
C VAL A 99 3.98 10.63 -1.47
N ASP A 100 3.44 11.81 -1.75
CA ASP A 100 3.51 12.46 -3.07
C ASP A 100 4.11 13.88 -3.06
N ARG A 101 4.51 14.41 -1.87
CA ARG A 101 4.95 15.81 -1.74
C ARG A 101 5.83 16.05 -0.52
N LYS A 102 6.70 17.06 -0.61
CA LYS A 102 7.68 17.44 0.41
C LYS A 102 7.06 17.82 1.76
N GLU A 103 5.86 18.42 1.75
CA GLU A 103 5.15 18.80 2.98
C GLU A 103 4.71 17.58 3.79
N LEU A 104 4.31 16.48 3.12
CA LEU A 104 3.94 15.25 3.80
C LEU A 104 5.19 14.53 4.34
N ILE A 105 6.26 14.46 3.56
CA ILE A 105 7.57 13.93 3.97
C ILE A 105 8.05 14.65 5.24
N THR A 106 8.00 15.98 5.22
CA THR A 106 8.42 16.82 6.37
C THR A 106 7.59 16.51 7.61
N GLU A 107 6.28 16.36 7.45
CA GLU A 107 5.39 16.10 8.59
C GLU A 107 5.61 14.68 9.16
N ILE A 108 5.78 13.66 8.31
CA ILE A 108 6.11 12.29 8.77
C ILE A 108 7.43 12.29 9.53
N ALA A 109 8.48 12.87 8.95
CA ALA A 109 9.82 12.91 9.55
C ALA A 109 9.89 13.67 10.88
N LYS A 110 9.00 14.66 11.07
CA LYS A 110 8.88 15.44 12.31
C LYS A 110 8.39 14.57 13.49
N HIS A 111 7.53 13.60 13.23
CA HIS A 111 6.91 12.78 14.26
C HIS A 111 7.62 11.43 14.46
N LYS A 112 8.10 10.79 13.40
CA LYS A 112 8.81 9.51 13.48
C LYS A 112 9.89 9.44 12.41
N LYS A 113 11.15 9.55 12.84
CA LYS A 113 12.30 9.28 11.95
C LYS A 113 12.37 7.80 11.60
N ASN A 114 13.05 7.48 10.52
CA ASN A 114 13.16 6.13 9.95
C ASN A 114 11.82 5.49 9.55
N SER A 115 10.72 6.26 9.49
CA SER A 115 9.46 5.75 8.95
C SER A 115 9.66 5.26 7.53
N GLU A 116 9.05 4.12 7.22
CA GLU A 116 9.05 3.54 5.89
C GLU A 116 7.98 4.19 5.02
N ILE A 117 8.36 4.59 3.82
CA ILE A 117 7.46 5.24 2.86
C ILE A 117 7.61 4.67 1.46
N LEU A 118 6.53 4.71 0.69
CA LEU A 118 6.56 4.59 -0.76
C LEU A 118 6.22 5.96 -1.37
N ILE A 119 6.88 6.32 -2.46
CA ILE A 119 6.52 7.51 -3.22
C ILE A 119 5.37 7.15 -4.16
N GLN A 120 4.24 7.83 -4.02
CA GLN A 120 3.12 7.68 -4.94
C GLN A 120 3.38 8.47 -6.23
N VAL A 121 3.29 7.78 -7.37
CA VAL A 121 3.54 8.33 -8.70
C VAL A 121 2.24 8.35 -9.51
N ASP A 122 1.91 9.49 -10.08
CA ASP A 122 0.85 9.63 -11.07
C ASP A 122 1.42 9.43 -12.49
N MET A 123 1.14 8.26 -13.06
CA MET A 123 1.63 7.89 -14.38
C MET A 123 0.71 8.36 -15.52
N ASN A 124 -0.44 8.99 -15.21
CA ASN A 124 -1.49 9.34 -16.18
C ASN A 124 -1.94 10.80 -16.16
N ASP A 125 -1.25 11.65 -15.43
CA ASP A 125 -1.65 13.06 -15.23
C ASP A 125 -3.08 13.19 -14.67
N ARG A 126 -3.44 12.30 -13.74
CA ARG A 126 -4.75 12.26 -13.06
C ARG A 126 -4.67 12.90 -11.68
N SER A 127 -4.64 14.20 -11.63
CA SER A 127 -4.54 15.00 -10.39
C SER A 127 -5.53 14.60 -9.26
N GLN A 128 -6.64 13.94 -9.60
CA GLN A 128 -7.66 13.52 -8.63
C GLN A 128 -7.23 12.37 -7.72
N GLN A 129 -6.34 11.47 -8.19
CA GLN A 129 -5.90 10.31 -7.42
C GLN A 129 -4.68 10.61 -6.53
N GLY A 130 -4.04 11.77 -6.69
CA GLY A 130 -2.76 12.10 -6.06
C GLY A 130 -1.60 11.42 -6.77
N GLY A 131 -0.42 11.64 -6.23
CA GLY A 131 0.84 11.19 -6.82
C GLY A 131 1.65 12.35 -7.39
N CYS A 132 2.97 12.24 -7.34
CA CYS A 132 3.87 13.16 -8.03
C CYS A 132 4.06 12.73 -9.48
N SER A 133 4.52 13.62 -10.35
CA SER A 133 4.95 13.24 -11.69
C SER A 133 6.22 12.39 -11.64
N PRO A 134 6.46 11.50 -12.62
CA PRO A 134 7.65 10.65 -12.66
C PRO A 134 8.97 11.41 -12.57
N GLU A 135 9.02 12.62 -13.13
CA GLU A 135 10.20 13.49 -13.13
C GLU A 135 10.57 13.98 -11.73
N ASN A 136 9.58 14.10 -10.83
CA ASN A 136 9.78 14.56 -9.46
C ASN A 136 10.19 13.44 -8.49
N VAL A 137 10.16 12.19 -8.92
CA VAL A 137 10.49 11.03 -8.05
C VAL A 137 11.90 11.12 -7.48
N PRO A 138 12.97 11.40 -8.27
CA PRO A 138 14.34 11.50 -7.74
C PRO A 138 14.44 12.56 -6.62
N ASP A 139 13.87 13.74 -6.85
CA ASP A 139 13.90 14.84 -5.88
C ASP A 139 13.16 14.50 -4.57
N LEU A 140 12.06 13.75 -4.65
CA LEU A 140 11.33 13.33 -3.45
C LEU A 140 12.08 12.24 -2.69
N ILE A 141 12.76 11.32 -3.38
CA ILE A 141 13.60 10.29 -2.76
C ILE A 141 14.75 10.94 -1.99
N GLU A 142 15.49 11.85 -2.65
CA GLU A 142 16.59 12.59 -2.02
C GLU A 142 16.10 13.38 -0.80
N PHE A 143 15.02 14.15 -0.98
CA PHE A 143 14.44 14.94 0.09
C PHE A 143 13.96 14.08 1.28
N ALA A 144 13.36 12.92 1.02
CA ALA A 144 12.93 12.00 2.07
C ALA A 144 14.13 11.41 2.86
N SER A 145 15.18 11.04 2.14
CA SER A 145 16.44 10.56 2.71
C SER A 145 17.08 11.63 3.61
N ASP A 146 17.16 12.88 3.15
CA ASP A 146 17.70 14.02 3.91
C ASP A 146 16.88 14.29 5.20
N LYS A 147 15.59 14.01 5.18
CA LYS A 147 14.72 14.09 6.35
C LYS A 147 14.83 12.87 7.27
N GLY A 148 15.58 11.84 6.88
CA GLY A 148 15.79 10.62 7.66
C GLY A 148 14.62 9.64 7.56
N LEU A 149 13.89 9.65 6.44
CA LEU A 149 12.90 8.63 6.11
C LEU A 149 13.50 7.52 5.25
N ASN A 150 12.92 6.34 5.33
CA ASN A 150 13.34 5.17 4.55
C ASN A 150 12.41 4.96 3.35
N VAL A 151 12.86 5.35 2.16
CA VAL A 151 12.12 5.11 0.92
C VAL A 151 12.30 3.67 0.48
N LYS A 152 11.28 2.84 0.66
CA LYS A 152 11.27 1.42 0.32
C LYS A 152 11.01 1.17 -1.16
N GLY A 153 10.23 2.05 -1.78
CA GLY A 153 9.78 1.81 -3.13
C GLY A 153 8.81 2.86 -3.66
N LEU A 154 8.06 2.45 -4.67
CA LEU A 154 7.09 3.30 -5.36
C LEU A 154 5.67 2.70 -5.26
N MET A 155 4.66 3.56 -5.42
CA MET A 155 3.26 3.15 -5.46
C MET A 155 2.55 3.82 -6.64
N THR A 156 1.69 3.08 -7.34
CA THR A 156 0.81 3.66 -8.37
C THR A 156 -0.55 2.98 -8.40
N ILE A 157 -1.51 3.65 -9.02
CA ILE A 157 -2.88 3.16 -9.20
C ILE A 157 -3.15 3.02 -10.70
N GLY A 158 -3.68 1.86 -11.09
CA GLY A 158 -4.10 1.57 -12.45
C GLY A 158 -5.30 2.41 -12.92
N VAL A 159 -5.70 2.22 -14.15
CA VAL A 159 -6.86 2.90 -14.76
C VAL A 159 -8.09 2.02 -14.63
N ASP A 160 -9.12 2.53 -13.93
CA ASP A 160 -10.38 1.79 -13.83
C ASP A 160 -10.94 1.45 -15.22
N ARG A 161 -11.26 0.17 -15.43
CA ARG A 161 -11.85 -0.38 -16.66
C ARG A 161 -11.04 -0.20 -17.95
N ASP A 162 -9.76 0.17 -17.87
CA ASP A 162 -8.86 0.23 -19.01
C ASP A 162 -7.61 -0.63 -18.76
N ILE A 163 -7.72 -1.89 -19.17
CA ILE A 163 -6.66 -2.90 -19.00
C ILE A 163 -5.39 -2.51 -19.77
N ASN A 164 -5.52 -1.92 -20.96
CA ASN A 164 -4.35 -1.56 -21.76
C ASN A 164 -3.60 -0.37 -21.18
N ALA A 165 -4.33 0.66 -20.73
CA ALA A 165 -3.72 1.77 -20.02
C ALA A 165 -3.06 1.31 -18.72
N THR A 166 -3.71 0.42 -17.96
CA THR A 166 -3.16 -0.18 -16.74
C THR A 166 -1.86 -0.95 -17.00
N ARG A 167 -1.81 -1.78 -18.06
CA ARG A 167 -0.56 -2.47 -18.46
C ARG A 167 0.58 -1.50 -18.74
N ASN A 168 0.31 -0.43 -19.49
CA ASN A 168 1.33 0.57 -19.79
C ASN A 168 1.85 1.26 -18.53
N ILE A 169 0.95 1.62 -17.61
CA ILE A 169 1.31 2.21 -16.32
C ILE A 169 2.21 1.28 -15.52
N PHE A 170 1.83 0.03 -15.37
CA PHE A 170 2.59 -0.92 -14.57
C PHE A 170 3.97 -1.21 -15.20
N ALA A 171 4.04 -1.29 -16.53
CA ALA A 171 5.31 -1.42 -17.24
C ALA A 171 6.25 -0.21 -17.02
N GLU A 172 5.71 1.01 -17.14
CA GLU A 172 6.51 2.23 -16.91
C GLU A 172 6.91 2.38 -15.43
N MET A 173 6.04 1.97 -14.50
CA MET A 173 6.33 1.97 -13.08
C MET A 173 7.48 1.00 -12.74
N ALA A 174 7.47 -0.20 -13.31
CA ALA A 174 8.56 -1.17 -13.14
C ALA A 174 9.89 -0.61 -13.63
N LYS A 175 9.93 0.00 -14.82
CA LYS A 175 11.13 0.67 -15.36
C LYS A 175 11.61 1.82 -14.47
N LEU A 176 10.68 2.63 -13.95
CA LEU A 176 11.02 3.73 -13.05
C LEU A 176 11.61 3.21 -11.74
N SER A 177 11.02 2.17 -11.15
CA SER A 177 11.51 1.55 -9.92
C SER A 177 12.92 0.97 -10.11
N GLU A 178 13.17 0.26 -11.21
CA GLU A 178 14.48 -0.25 -11.57
C GLU A 178 15.51 0.88 -11.73
N LYS A 179 15.16 1.94 -12.47
CA LYS A 179 16.01 3.14 -12.65
C LYS A 179 16.37 3.80 -11.33
N MET A 180 15.46 3.80 -10.34
CA MET A 180 15.69 4.36 -9.01
C MET A 180 16.42 3.38 -8.06
N GLY A 181 16.66 2.14 -8.47
CA GLY A 181 17.25 1.11 -7.61
C GLY A 181 16.34 0.67 -6.46
N LEU A 182 15.03 0.89 -6.59
CA LEU A 182 14.04 0.53 -5.59
C LEU A 182 13.46 -0.86 -5.89
N LYS A 183 13.16 -1.62 -4.84
CA LYS A 183 12.71 -3.02 -4.98
C LYS A 183 11.21 -3.20 -4.76
N GLU A 184 10.61 -2.36 -3.94
CA GLU A 184 9.20 -2.51 -3.57
C GLU A 184 8.31 -1.70 -4.51
N ILE A 185 7.39 -2.37 -5.18
CA ILE A 185 6.36 -1.73 -6.00
C ILE A 185 5.00 -2.12 -5.42
N SER A 186 4.22 -1.11 -5.04
CA SER A 186 2.85 -1.27 -4.58
C SER A 186 1.91 -0.87 -5.71
N MET A 187 1.26 -1.84 -6.33
CA MET A 187 0.32 -1.65 -7.42
C MET A 187 -0.61 -2.85 -7.56
N GLY A 188 -1.70 -2.70 -8.27
CA GLY A 188 -2.70 -3.76 -8.42
C GLY A 188 -3.76 -3.73 -7.32
N MET A 189 -4.99 -3.86 -7.77
CA MET A 189 -6.20 -3.98 -6.96
C MET A 189 -7.00 -5.21 -7.42
N SER A 190 -8.17 -5.46 -6.85
CA SER A 190 -9.00 -6.64 -7.13
C SER A 190 -9.24 -6.92 -8.61
N ASN A 191 -9.24 -5.90 -9.48
CA ASN A 191 -9.56 -6.05 -10.90
C ASN A 191 -8.33 -6.15 -11.83
N ASP A 192 -7.13 -5.85 -11.34
CA ASP A 192 -5.92 -5.73 -12.15
C ASP A 192 -4.65 -6.34 -11.51
N PHE A 193 -4.79 -7.01 -10.37
CA PHE A 193 -3.65 -7.60 -9.65
C PHE A 193 -2.91 -8.65 -10.47
N GLU A 194 -3.62 -9.42 -11.31
CA GLU A 194 -2.98 -10.42 -12.16
C GLU A 194 -2.03 -9.78 -13.18
N ILE A 195 -2.41 -8.61 -13.71
CA ILE A 195 -1.55 -7.83 -14.59
C ILE A 195 -0.35 -7.31 -13.82
N ALA A 196 -0.57 -6.81 -12.60
CA ALA A 196 0.48 -6.27 -11.77
C ALA A 196 1.57 -7.31 -11.47
N ILE A 197 1.21 -8.59 -11.24
CA ILE A 197 2.16 -9.69 -11.00
C ILE A 197 3.16 -9.83 -12.16
N ASP A 198 2.71 -9.66 -13.41
CA ASP A 198 3.57 -9.80 -14.59
C ASP A 198 4.69 -8.73 -14.65
N TYR A 199 4.57 -7.65 -13.87
CA TYR A 199 5.54 -6.54 -13.82
C TYR A 199 6.35 -6.45 -12.53
N GLY A 200 6.43 -7.55 -11.76
CA GLY A 200 7.35 -7.65 -10.63
C GLY A 200 6.97 -6.81 -9.41
N LEU A 201 5.66 -6.68 -9.14
CA LEU A 201 5.17 -5.99 -7.95
C LEU A 201 5.60 -6.70 -6.64
N TYR A 202 5.55 -5.94 -5.53
CA TYR A 202 5.79 -6.46 -4.18
C TYR A 202 4.52 -6.51 -3.33
N LEU A 203 3.60 -5.55 -3.47
CA LEU A 203 2.37 -5.46 -2.67
C LEU A 203 1.14 -5.29 -3.56
N ILE A 204 0.13 -6.13 -3.33
CA ILE A 204 -1.18 -6.11 -4.01
C ILE A 204 -2.25 -5.69 -3.01
N HIS A 205 -3.04 -4.69 -3.35
CA HIS A 205 -4.15 -4.19 -2.54
C HIS A 205 -5.47 -4.89 -2.89
N ILE A 206 -5.96 -5.78 -2.06
CA ILE A 206 -7.26 -6.46 -2.26
C ILE A 206 -8.10 -6.40 -0.99
#